data_ad5d1a674256b7b3bdf428420d164e2e
#
_entry.id   ad5d1a674256b7b3bdf428420d164e2e
#
_cell.length_a   1.000
_cell.length_b   1.000
_cell.length_c   1.000
_cell.angle_alpha   90.00
_cell.angle_beta   90.00
_cell.angle_gamma   90.00
#
_symmetry.space_group_name_H-M   'P 1'
#
loop_
_entity.id
_entity.type
_entity.pdbx_description
1 polymer ?
#
loop_
_entity_poly.entity_id
_entity_poly.type
_entity_poly.pdbx_seq_one_letter_code
_entity_poly.pdbx_strand_id
1 'polypeptide(L)'
;DVPKSMQQLLSEYLAKQDIKIEDIIDFHAKFEKIHPFQDGNGRVGRLIMFKECLHHNITPFIIDMNLQPYYYRGLWNYQTGQEKGYLVDTCLTAQDRYSAICSRLVPKQRMADQLATAQEKASAEHTTDRSHPERSGNPVL
;
A
#
# COMPACT_ATOMS: atom_id res chain seq x y z
N ASP A 1 -3.13 -25.86 -13.88
CA ASP A 1 -2.86 -26.24 -12.48
C ASP A 1 -2.81 -24.99 -11.61
N VAL A 2 -3.89 -24.75 -10.85
CA VAL A 2 -4.08 -23.55 -10.01
C VAL A 2 -2.97 -23.37 -8.96
N PRO A 3 -2.56 -24.39 -8.19
CA PRO A 3 -1.47 -24.25 -7.21
C PRO A 3 -0.16 -23.78 -7.84
N LYS A 4 0.20 -24.31 -8.99
CA LYS A 4 1.42 -23.95 -9.70
C LYS A 4 1.36 -22.49 -10.21
N SER A 5 0.22 -22.09 -10.77
CA SER A 5 0.02 -20.71 -11.24
C SER A 5 0.06 -19.71 -10.09
N MET A 6 -0.51 -20.03 -8.93
CA MET A 6 -0.43 -19.20 -7.73
C MET A 6 0.99 -19.11 -7.18
N GLN A 7 1.71 -20.22 -7.13
CA GLN A 7 3.10 -20.24 -6.68
C GLN A 7 3.99 -19.35 -7.58
N GLN A 8 3.80 -19.44 -8.89
CA GLN A 8 4.52 -18.60 -9.85
C GLN A 8 4.19 -17.12 -9.65
N LEU A 9 2.91 -16.76 -9.55
CA LEU A 9 2.45 -15.39 -9.33
C LEU A 9 3.05 -14.79 -8.05
N LEU A 10 3.03 -15.54 -6.95
CA LEU A 10 3.61 -15.11 -5.68
C LEU A 10 5.13 -14.94 -5.79
N SER A 11 5.83 -15.88 -6.42
CA SER A 11 7.28 -15.79 -6.60
C SER A 11 7.69 -14.57 -7.43
N GLU A 12 6.96 -14.30 -8.52
CA GLU A 12 7.20 -13.13 -9.38
C GLU A 12 6.95 -11.81 -8.63
N TYR A 13 5.89 -11.75 -7.84
CA TYR A 13 5.54 -10.57 -7.06
C TYR A 13 6.55 -10.30 -5.93
N LEU A 14 6.90 -11.33 -5.15
CA LEU A 14 7.83 -11.22 -4.03
C LEU A 14 9.27 -10.94 -4.46
N ALA A 15 9.64 -11.25 -5.70
CA ALA A 15 10.96 -10.93 -6.25
C ALA A 15 11.11 -9.44 -6.63
N LYS A 16 10.01 -8.70 -6.72
CA LYS A 16 10.04 -7.27 -7.06
C LYS A 16 10.57 -6.45 -5.89
N GLN A 17 11.42 -5.50 -6.21
CA GLN A 17 11.85 -4.45 -5.29
C GLN A 17 11.07 -3.17 -5.62
N ASP A 18 10.81 -2.34 -4.62
CA ASP A 18 10.14 -1.05 -4.80
C ASP A 18 8.74 -1.19 -5.47
N ILE A 19 7.85 -1.92 -4.82
CA ILE A 19 6.49 -2.18 -5.28
C ILE A 19 5.71 -0.87 -5.46
N LYS A 20 5.13 -0.70 -6.65
CA LYS A 20 4.25 0.42 -7.00
C LYS A 20 2.81 -0.03 -7.14
N ILE A 21 1.90 0.94 -7.23
CA ILE A 21 0.46 0.64 -7.35
C ILE A 21 0.14 -0.22 -8.57
N GLU A 22 0.86 -0.01 -9.68
CA GLU A 22 0.69 -0.78 -10.91
C GLU A 22 1.05 -2.25 -10.70
N ASP A 23 2.07 -2.55 -9.88
CA ASP A 23 2.46 -3.92 -9.53
C ASP A 23 1.39 -4.63 -8.71
N ILE A 24 0.75 -3.91 -7.80
CA ILE A 24 -0.36 -4.42 -6.97
C ILE A 24 -1.58 -4.70 -7.84
N ILE A 25 -1.90 -3.81 -8.77
CA ILE A 25 -3.00 -3.98 -9.71
C ILE A 25 -2.74 -5.16 -10.67
N ASP A 26 -1.50 -5.30 -11.17
CA ASP A 26 -1.10 -6.43 -12.02
C ASP A 26 -1.24 -7.77 -11.28
N PHE A 27 -0.76 -7.82 -10.04
CA PHE A 27 -0.94 -8.99 -9.19
C PHE A 27 -2.42 -9.34 -9.01
N HIS A 28 -3.24 -8.34 -8.70
CA HIS A 28 -4.68 -8.52 -8.51
C HIS A 28 -5.36 -9.05 -9.77
N ALA A 29 -5.08 -8.49 -10.94
CA ALA A 29 -5.66 -8.93 -12.21
C ALA A 29 -5.28 -10.38 -12.55
N LYS A 30 -4.03 -10.76 -12.29
CA LYS A 30 -3.55 -12.15 -12.47
C LYS A 30 -4.17 -13.11 -11.46
N PHE A 31 -4.31 -12.69 -10.20
CA PHE A 31 -5.00 -13.46 -9.17
C PHE A 31 -6.45 -13.76 -9.56
N GLU A 32 -7.20 -12.74 -9.99
CA GLU A 32 -8.58 -12.90 -10.46
C GLU A 32 -8.68 -13.82 -11.68
N LYS A 33 -7.69 -13.79 -12.57
CA LYS A 33 -7.63 -14.70 -13.74
C LYS A 33 -7.37 -16.15 -13.34
N ILE A 34 -6.48 -16.38 -12.37
CA ILE A 34 -6.19 -17.74 -11.86
C ILE A 34 -7.40 -18.31 -11.15
N HIS A 35 -8.15 -17.48 -10.43
CA HIS A 35 -9.39 -17.84 -9.74
C HIS A 35 -9.22 -19.01 -8.77
N PRO A 36 -8.33 -18.87 -7.74
CA PRO A 36 -7.85 -20.02 -6.97
C PRO A 36 -8.90 -20.65 -6.04
N PHE A 37 -9.97 -19.95 -5.70
CA PHE A 37 -11.01 -20.42 -4.80
C PHE A 37 -12.31 -20.76 -5.55
N GLN A 38 -13.15 -21.60 -4.97
CA GLN A 38 -14.46 -21.91 -5.52
C GLN A 38 -15.42 -20.71 -5.45
N ASP A 39 -15.29 -19.89 -4.40
CA ASP A 39 -16.05 -18.65 -4.21
C ASP A 39 -15.20 -17.61 -3.48
N GLY A 40 -15.60 -16.36 -3.60
CA GLY A 40 -14.99 -15.24 -2.87
C GLY A 40 -13.70 -14.69 -3.45
N ASN A 41 -13.27 -15.13 -4.65
CA ASN A 41 -12.02 -14.63 -5.26
C ASN A 41 -11.97 -13.10 -5.33
N GLY A 42 -13.02 -12.45 -5.81
CA GLY A 42 -13.08 -11.01 -5.91
C GLY A 42 -12.97 -10.30 -4.56
N ARG A 43 -13.57 -10.84 -3.50
CA ARG A 43 -13.46 -10.29 -2.14
C ARG A 43 -12.04 -10.43 -1.60
N VAL A 44 -11.47 -11.62 -1.73
CA VAL A 44 -10.09 -11.90 -1.31
C VAL A 44 -9.09 -11.06 -2.11
N GLY A 45 -9.22 -11.03 -3.43
CA GLY A 45 -8.34 -10.25 -4.30
C GLY A 45 -8.34 -8.76 -3.97
N ARG A 46 -9.51 -8.16 -3.76
CA ARG A 46 -9.60 -6.74 -3.36
C ARG A 46 -9.06 -6.49 -1.95
N LEU A 47 -9.23 -7.44 -1.02
CA LEU A 47 -8.66 -7.34 0.33
C LEU A 47 -7.12 -7.41 0.30
N ILE A 48 -6.55 -8.31 -0.51
CA ILE A 48 -5.10 -8.38 -0.72
C ILE A 48 -4.59 -7.06 -1.31
N MET A 49 -5.25 -6.53 -2.33
CA MET A 49 -4.88 -5.27 -2.96
C MET A 49 -4.89 -4.11 -1.95
N PHE A 50 -5.89 -4.01 -1.10
CA PHE A 50 -5.97 -3.02 -0.02
C PHE A 50 -4.82 -3.18 0.98
N LYS A 51 -4.57 -4.40 1.46
CA LYS A 51 -3.49 -4.73 2.40
C LYS A 51 -2.11 -4.43 1.81
N GLU A 52 -1.86 -4.76 0.54
CA GLU A 52 -0.58 -4.49 -0.11
C GLU A 52 -0.32 -2.98 -0.27
N CYS A 53 -1.35 -2.19 -0.57
CA CYS A 53 -1.23 -0.74 -0.56
C CYS A 53 -0.76 -0.23 0.81
N LEU A 54 -1.39 -0.67 1.90
CA LEU A 54 -0.98 -0.28 3.26
C LEU A 54 0.45 -0.73 3.58
N HIS A 55 0.80 -1.95 3.21
CA HIS A 55 2.13 -2.51 3.47
C HIS A 55 3.25 -1.73 2.78
N HIS A 56 3.00 -1.20 1.61
CA HIS A 56 3.96 -0.43 0.81
C HIS A 56 3.81 1.10 0.94
N ASN A 57 3.08 1.60 1.93
CA ASN A 57 2.83 3.02 2.16
C ASN A 57 2.16 3.73 0.96
N ILE A 58 1.34 3.00 0.23
CA ILE A 58 0.52 3.51 -0.86
C ILE A 58 -0.88 3.75 -0.31
N THR A 59 -1.50 4.87 -0.66
CA THR A 59 -2.89 5.15 -0.28
C THR A 59 -3.79 4.03 -0.80
N PRO A 60 -4.52 3.33 0.08
CA PRO A 60 -5.43 2.27 -0.36
C PRO A 60 -6.67 2.84 -1.03
N PHE A 61 -7.50 1.97 -1.57
CA PHE A 61 -8.76 2.34 -2.18
C PHE A 61 -9.77 1.21 -2.13
N ILE A 62 -11.04 1.56 -2.34
CA ILE A 62 -12.17 0.65 -2.36
C ILE A 62 -12.93 0.87 -3.66
N ILE A 63 -13.28 -0.20 -4.34
CA ILE A 63 -14.15 -0.15 -5.52
C ILE A 63 -15.60 -0.08 -5.03
N ASP A 64 -16.17 1.11 -5.09
CA ASP A 64 -17.57 1.33 -4.75
C ASP A 64 -18.54 0.87 -5.86
N MET A 65 -19.82 0.89 -5.59
CA MET A 65 -20.84 0.44 -6.53
C MET A 65 -20.84 1.25 -7.85
N ASN A 66 -20.47 2.52 -7.80
CA ASN A 66 -20.42 3.38 -9.00
C ASN A 66 -19.23 3.03 -9.90
N LEU A 67 -18.15 2.56 -9.32
CA LEU A 67 -16.93 2.16 -10.06
C LEU A 67 -16.94 0.69 -10.48
N GLN A 68 -17.82 -0.15 -9.91
CA GLN A 68 -17.87 -1.58 -10.22
C GLN A 68 -17.96 -1.91 -11.72
N PRO A 69 -18.84 -1.29 -12.51
CA PRO A 69 -18.93 -1.61 -13.94
C PRO A 69 -17.62 -1.33 -14.69
N TYR A 70 -16.96 -0.23 -14.36
CA TYR A 70 -15.66 0.15 -14.94
C TYR A 70 -14.54 -0.79 -14.50
N TYR A 71 -14.57 -1.18 -13.24
CA TYR A 71 -13.61 -2.14 -12.68
C TYR A 71 -13.72 -3.51 -13.36
N TYR A 72 -14.92 -4.07 -13.53
CA TYR A 72 -15.09 -5.35 -14.21
C TYR A 72 -14.70 -5.30 -15.68
N ARG A 73 -15.02 -4.21 -16.37
CA ARG A 73 -14.56 -3.99 -17.73
C ARG A 73 -13.03 -3.89 -17.81
N GLY A 74 -12.43 -3.17 -16.88
CA GLY A 74 -10.97 -3.04 -16.78
C GLY A 74 -10.28 -4.38 -16.55
N LEU A 75 -10.82 -5.22 -15.66
CA LEU A 75 -10.33 -6.59 -15.43
C LEU A 75 -10.42 -7.43 -16.69
N TRP A 76 -11.53 -7.39 -17.38
CA TRP A 76 -11.70 -8.12 -18.64
C TRP A 76 -10.68 -7.69 -19.68
N ASN A 77 -10.52 -6.39 -19.91
CA ASN A 77 -9.54 -5.86 -20.85
C ASN A 77 -8.11 -6.30 -20.48
N TYR A 78 -7.78 -6.21 -19.20
CA TYR A 78 -6.47 -6.59 -18.69
C TYR A 78 -6.17 -8.08 -18.91
N GLN A 79 -7.12 -8.96 -18.58
CA GLN A 79 -6.99 -10.40 -18.66
C GLN A 79 -7.00 -10.95 -20.10
N THR A 80 -7.63 -10.23 -21.02
CA THR A 80 -7.71 -10.59 -22.44
C THR A 80 -6.59 -9.98 -23.29
N GLY A 81 -5.66 -9.24 -22.66
CA GLY A 81 -4.54 -8.62 -23.35
C GLY A 81 -4.91 -7.37 -24.16
N GLN A 82 -6.08 -6.79 -23.87
CA GLN A 82 -6.50 -5.52 -24.45
C GLN A 82 -5.85 -4.35 -23.69
N GLU A 83 -6.57 -3.27 -23.49
CA GLU A 83 -6.07 -2.07 -22.84
C GLU A 83 -5.91 -2.26 -21.33
N LYS A 84 -4.67 -2.27 -20.81
CA LYS A 84 -4.39 -2.38 -19.38
C LYS A 84 -4.63 -1.08 -18.62
N GLY A 85 -4.49 0.06 -19.26
CA GLY A 85 -4.64 1.38 -18.67
C GLY A 85 -6.02 1.61 -18.07
N TYR A 86 -7.05 1.04 -18.67
CA TYR A 86 -8.43 1.19 -18.19
C TYR A 86 -8.64 0.72 -16.74
N LEU A 87 -8.07 -0.42 -16.37
CA LEU A 87 -8.13 -0.92 -14.98
C LEU A 87 -7.33 -0.01 -14.04
N VAL A 88 -6.14 0.38 -14.46
CA VAL A 88 -5.26 1.26 -13.66
C VAL A 88 -5.95 2.61 -13.41
N ASP A 89 -6.50 3.24 -14.43
CA ASP A 89 -7.22 4.52 -14.31
C ASP A 89 -8.44 4.42 -13.39
N THR A 90 -9.17 3.32 -13.46
CA THR A 90 -10.30 3.05 -12.55
C THR A 90 -9.83 2.94 -11.11
N CYS A 91 -8.75 2.22 -10.85
CA CYS A 91 -8.17 2.08 -9.51
C CYS A 91 -7.63 3.42 -8.98
N LEU A 92 -6.96 4.21 -9.81
CA LEU A 92 -6.49 5.55 -9.42
C LEU A 92 -7.66 6.49 -9.11
N THR A 93 -8.75 6.43 -9.87
CA THR A 93 -9.98 7.17 -9.55
C THR A 93 -10.56 6.77 -8.20
N ALA A 94 -10.57 5.46 -7.88
CA ALA A 94 -10.99 4.96 -6.58
C ALA A 94 -10.07 5.45 -5.46
N GLN A 95 -8.77 5.49 -5.69
CA GLN A 95 -7.76 5.99 -4.75
C GLN A 95 -7.98 7.49 -4.44
N ASP A 96 -8.21 8.31 -5.45
CA ASP A 96 -8.49 9.74 -5.26
C ASP A 96 -9.75 9.96 -4.41
N ARG A 97 -10.82 9.20 -4.67
CA ARG A 97 -12.06 9.25 -3.89
C ARG A 97 -11.83 8.83 -2.43
N TYR A 98 -11.09 7.75 -2.20
CA TYR A 98 -10.75 7.27 -0.88
C TYR A 98 -9.94 8.32 -0.11
N SER A 99 -8.91 8.88 -0.73
CA SER A 99 -8.08 9.95 -0.16
C SER A 99 -8.91 11.18 0.22
N ALA A 100 -9.84 11.60 -0.63
CA ALA A 100 -10.74 12.72 -0.34
C ALA A 100 -11.66 12.47 0.86
N ILE A 101 -12.19 11.25 1.00
CA ILE A 101 -13.01 10.84 2.15
C ILE A 101 -12.18 10.84 3.44
N CYS A 102 -11.00 10.24 3.41
CA CYS A 102 -10.11 10.20 4.59
C CYS A 102 -9.71 11.61 5.03
N SER A 103 -9.42 12.52 4.11
CA SER A 103 -9.07 13.91 4.41
C SER A 103 -10.20 14.70 5.10
N ARG A 104 -11.46 14.32 4.87
CA ARG A 104 -12.62 14.91 5.55
C ARG A 104 -12.83 14.36 6.95
N LEU A 105 -12.48 13.09 7.18
CA LEU A 105 -12.69 12.38 8.43
C LEU A 105 -11.59 12.63 9.47
N VAL A 106 -10.37 12.97 9.02
CA VAL A 106 -9.26 13.31 9.92
C VAL A 106 -9.26 14.82 10.15
N PRO A 107 -9.60 15.32 11.37
CA PRO A 107 -9.52 16.75 11.66
C PRO A 107 -8.09 17.23 11.43
N LYS A 108 -7.92 18.35 10.71
CA LYS A 108 -6.60 18.98 10.46
C LYS A 108 -5.82 19.26 11.75
N GLN A 109 -6.55 19.49 12.84
CA GLN A 109 -5.98 19.69 14.18
C GLN A 109 -5.22 18.45 14.68
N ARG A 110 -5.76 17.23 14.50
CA ARG A 110 -5.09 16.00 14.93
C ARG A 110 -3.82 15.67 14.17
N MET A 111 -3.75 16.03 12.88
CA MET A 111 -2.53 15.85 12.11
C MET A 111 -1.43 16.82 12.55
N ALA A 112 -1.78 18.07 12.85
CA ALA A 112 -0.84 19.06 13.38
C ALA A 112 -0.31 18.64 14.76
N ASP A 113 -1.19 18.18 15.66
CA ASP A 113 -0.83 17.72 17.00
C ASP A 113 0.06 16.46 16.97
N GLN A 114 -0.22 15.52 16.06
CA GLN A 114 0.62 14.32 15.88
C GLN A 114 2.00 14.64 15.30
N LEU A 115 2.07 15.57 14.35
CA LEU A 115 3.34 16.06 13.82
C LEU A 115 4.15 16.80 14.87
N ALA A 116 3.52 17.68 15.66
CA ALA A 116 4.17 18.40 16.75
C ALA A 116 4.73 17.43 17.80
N THR A 117 3.94 16.44 18.22
CA THR A 117 4.36 15.42 19.19
C THR A 117 5.51 14.54 18.67
N ALA A 118 5.50 14.20 17.37
CA ALA A 118 6.57 13.44 16.74
C ALA A 118 7.88 14.26 16.64
N GLN A 119 7.76 15.55 16.36
CA GLN A 119 8.92 16.46 16.32
C GLN A 119 9.52 16.71 17.69
N GLU A 120 8.69 16.83 18.75
CA GLU A 120 9.14 16.95 20.14
C GLU A 120 9.88 15.69 20.60
N LYS A 121 9.37 14.49 20.28
CA LYS A 121 10.06 13.23 20.60
C LYS A 121 11.40 13.11 19.88
N ALA A 122 11.46 13.42 18.60
CA ALA A 122 12.71 13.39 17.84
C ALA A 122 13.75 14.40 18.37
N SER A 123 13.31 15.57 18.83
CA SER A 123 14.19 16.58 19.43
C SER A 123 14.70 16.17 20.81
N ALA A 124 13.87 15.50 21.63
CA ALA A 124 14.25 15.01 22.95
C ALA A 124 15.27 13.86 22.87
N GLU A 125 15.16 12.98 21.89
CA GLU A 125 16.13 11.89 21.68
C GLU A 125 17.50 12.41 21.21
N HIS A 126 17.53 13.53 20.48
CA HIS A 126 18.80 14.12 20.02
C HIS A 126 19.55 14.90 21.13
N THR A 127 18.86 15.27 22.20
CA THR A 127 19.46 16.04 23.32
C THR A 127 20.11 15.13 24.37
N THR A 128 19.69 13.88 24.46
CA THR A 128 20.21 12.89 25.43
C THR A 128 21.55 12.27 25.03
N ASP A 129 21.96 12.39 23.78
CA ASP A 129 23.23 11.82 23.29
C ASP A 129 24.45 12.75 23.42
N ARG A 130 24.27 13.96 23.99
CA ARG A 130 25.37 14.95 24.15
C ARG A 130 25.94 15.11 25.56
N SER A 131 25.54 14.30 26.53
CA SER A 131 26.08 14.37 27.91
C SER A 131 26.94 13.14 28.24
N HIS A 132 28.11 13.08 27.65
CA HIS A 132 29.20 12.28 28.20
C HIS A 132 30.21 13.23 28.84
N PRO A 133 30.46 13.23 30.15
CA PRO A 133 31.50 14.03 30.75
C PRO A 133 32.87 13.39 30.49
N GLU A 134 33.76 14.17 29.89
CA GLU A 134 35.18 13.85 29.83
C GLU A 134 35.72 13.67 31.26
N ARG A 135 36.16 12.48 31.57
CA ARG A 135 36.99 12.24 32.76
C ARG A 135 38.43 12.64 32.42
N SER A 136 38.83 13.79 32.87
CA SER A 136 40.23 14.18 32.97
C SER A 136 40.88 13.30 34.05
N GLY A 137 41.72 12.38 33.64
CA GLY A 137 42.65 11.64 34.49
C GLY A 137 43.97 12.38 34.53
N ASN A 138 44.30 13.00 35.63
CA ASN A 138 45.60 13.58 35.91
C ASN A 138 46.60 12.51 36.30
N PRO A 139 47.83 12.47 35.80
CA PRO A 139 48.83 11.54 36.30
C PRO A 139 49.62 12.22 37.46
N VAL A 140 49.76 11.54 38.55
CA VAL A 140 50.69 11.89 39.60
C VAL A 140 51.75 10.80 39.73
N LEU A 141 53.01 11.18 39.49
CA LEU A 141 54.31 10.60 39.90
C LEU A 141 54.58 9.16 39.54
#